data_187c309255d7daf38f0292fa361a63e4
#
_entry.id   187c309255d7daf38f0292fa361a63e4
#
_cell.length_a   1.000
_cell.length_b   1.000
_cell.length_c   1.000
_cell.angle_alpha   90.00
_cell.angle_beta   90.00
_cell.angle_gamma   90.00
#
_symmetry.space_group_name_H-M   'P 1'
#
loop_
_entity.id
_entity.type
_entity.pdbx_description
1 polymer ?
#
loop_
_entity_poly.entity_id
_entity_poly.type
_entity_poly.pdbx_seq_one_letter_code
_entity_poly.pdbx_strand_id
1 'polypeptide(L)'
;MTHIIITAHFSDHLDLDSLNQFDKDIHIFTTHEASKVLIKNGFNNVTIVKINQSYELGSLRLRIYQAGKPYHSTTFAYSLEDGNAKIFHESHMFNKNLVIEDIDACIMTIDKVKVFGIVQVSMDIEQAKSAQLALNAKYFIPSGIAPSRTKGLISYILSIKEFDSGNDLLPAVCRQVGDTLSI
;
A
#
# COMPACT_ATOMS: atom_id res chain seq x y z
N MET A 1 -5.53 -15.33 11.12
CA MET A 1 -5.79 -14.20 10.16
C MET A 1 -7.23 -14.32 9.72
N THR A 2 -7.99 -13.22 9.75
CA THR A 2 -9.43 -13.22 9.46
C THR A 2 -9.80 -12.52 8.16
N HIS A 3 -8.98 -11.58 7.72
CA HIS A 3 -9.21 -10.77 6.52
C HIS A 3 -7.90 -10.51 5.77
N ILE A 4 -8.01 -10.27 4.46
CA ILE A 4 -6.89 -9.85 3.59
C ILE A 4 -7.33 -8.61 2.82
N ILE A 5 -6.42 -7.64 2.65
CA ILE A 5 -6.62 -6.46 1.81
C ILE A 5 -5.63 -6.55 0.65
N ILE A 6 -6.15 -6.49 -0.58
CA ILE A 6 -5.35 -6.52 -1.82
C ILE A 6 -5.65 -5.26 -2.61
N THR A 7 -4.70 -4.35 -2.68
CA THR A 7 -4.91 -3.00 -3.22
C THR A 7 -4.91 -2.92 -4.74
N ALA A 8 -4.40 -3.94 -5.44
CA ALA A 8 -4.36 -4.00 -6.91
C ALA A 8 -4.23 -5.44 -7.42
N HIS A 9 -4.37 -5.62 -8.74
CA HIS A 9 -4.18 -6.90 -9.42
C HIS A 9 -2.74 -7.13 -9.93
N PHE A 10 -1.83 -6.18 -9.68
CA PHE A 10 -0.44 -6.29 -10.11
C PHE A 10 0.29 -7.38 -9.33
N SER A 11 1.34 -7.97 -9.92
CA SER A 11 2.08 -9.09 -9.33
C SER A 11 2.81 -8.76 -8.02
N ASP A 12 3.10 -7.50 -7.76
CA ASP A 12 3.66 -6.99 -6.52
C ASP A 12 2.62 -6.75 -5.41
N HIS A 13 1.32 -6.83 -5.74
CA HIS A 13 0.22 -6.73 -4.79
C HIS A 13 -0.56 -8.03 -4.63
N LEU A 14 -0.60 -8.87 -5.67
CA LEU A 14 -1.37 -10.10 -5.72
C LEU A 14 -0.47 -11.25 -6.13
N ASP A 15 0.05 -11.98 -5.13
CA ASP A 15 0.83 -13.19 -5.32
C ASP A 15 -0.03 -14.42 -4.99
N LEU A 16 -0.39 -15.18 -6.02
CA LEU A 16 -1.26 -16.36 -5.88
C LEU A 16 -0.60 -17.49 -5.11
N ASP A 17 0.72 -17.65 -5.18
CA ASP A 17 1.42 -18.71 -4.46
C ASP A 17 1.32 -18.48 -2.95
N SER A 18 1.48 -17.25 -2.50
CA SER A 18 1.26 -16.86 -1.11
C SER A 18 -0.20 -16.99 -0.70
N LEU A 19 -1.13 -16.53 -1.55
CA LEU A 19 -2.56 -16.54 -1.26
C LEU A 19 -3.13 -17.97 -1.18
N ASN A 20 -2.60 -18.92 -1.96
CA ASN A 20 -3.03 -20.29 -1.95
C ASN A 20 -2.73 -21.04 -0.63
N GLN A 21 -1.96 -20.44 0.27
CA GLN A 21 -1.71 -20.95 1.62
C GLN A 21 -2.86 -20.65 2.60
N PHE A 22 -3.79 -19.77 2.21
CA PHE A 22 -4.94 -19.41 3.03
C PHE A 22 -6.21 -20.16 2.59
N ASP A 23 -7.17 -20.24 3.52
CA ASP A 23 -8.49 -20.77 3.25
C ASP A 23 -9.16 -19.97 2.11
N LYS A 24 -9.82 -20.66 1.20
CA LYS A 24 -10.51 -20.04 0.06
C LYS A 24 -11.75 -19.23 0.46
N ASP A 25 -12.24 -19.43 1.67
CA ASP A 25 -13.35 -18.68 2.26
C ASP A 25 -12.87 -17.47 3.11
N ILE A 26 -11.54 -17.24 3.19
CA ILE A 26 -11.01 -16.04 3.85
C ILE A 26 -11.58 -14.78 3.20
N HIS A 27 -12.03 -13.82 4.01
CA HIS A 27 -12.62 -12.61 3.47
C HIS A 27 -11.55 -11.67 2.89
N ILE A 28 -11.67 -11.33 1.60
CA ILE A 28 -10.73 -10.49 0.87
C ILE A 28 -11.40 -9.20 0.41
N PHE A 29 -10.83 -8.05 0.77
CA PHE A 29 -11.23 -6.72 0.28
C PHE A 29 -10.29 -6.31 -0.85
N THR A 30 -10.82 -5.97 -2.03
CA THR A 30 -9.97 -5.73 -3.19
C THR A 30 -10.63 -4.87 -4.28
N THR A 31 -9.88 -4.60 -5.35
CA THR A 31 -10.35 -3.92 -6.58
C THR A 31 -11.17 -4.87 -7.46
N HIS A 32 -11.92 -4.30 -8.40
CA HIS A 32 -12.68 -5.08 -9.38
C HIS A 32 -11.80 -5.99 -10.22
N GLU A 33 -10.62 -5.52 -10.67
CA GLU A 33 -9.74 -6.34 -11.51
C GLU A 33 -9.08 -7.48 -10.72
N ALA A 34 -8.65 -7.21 -9.50
CA ALA A 34 -8.09 -8.26 -8.64
C ALA A 34 -9.15 -9.30 -8.24
N SER A 35 -10.41 -8.90 -8.03
CA SER A 35 -11.48 -9.85 -7.70
C SER A 35 -11.68 -10.92 -8.78
N LYS A 36 -11.56 -10.56 -10.06
CA LYS A 36 -11.65 -11.51 -11.18
C LYS A 36 -10.58 -12.61 -11.08
N VAL A 37 -9.34 -12.21 -10.75
CA VAL A 37 -8.23 -13.14 -10.57
C VAL A 37 -8.48 -14.06 -9.38
N LEU A 38 -8.91 -13.50 -8.25
CA LEU A 38 -9.18 -14.23 -7.01
C LEU A 38 -10.29 -15.26 -7.19
N ILE A 39 -11.44 -14.86 -7.74
CA ILE A 39 -12.58 -15.74 -7.98
C ILE A 39 -12.21 -16.88 -8.94
N LYS A 40 -11.47 -16.58 -10.02
CA LYS A 40 -10.96 -17.60 -10.94
C LYS A 40 -10.05 -18.63 -10.25
N ASN A 41 -9.38 -18.24 -9.17
CA ASN A 41 -8.49 -19.09 -8.36
C ASN A 41 -9.19 -19.69 -7.12
N GLY A 42 -10.52 -19.64 -7.06
CA GLY A 42 -11.33 -20.35 -6.09
C GLY A 42 -11.56 -19.61 -4.76
N PHE A 43 -11.20 -18.33 -4.64
CA PHE A 43 -11.58 -17.53 -3.48
C PHE A 43 -13.04 -17.12 -3.56
N ASN A 44 -13.85 -17.49 -2.56
CA ASN A 44 -15.31 -17.38 -2.60
C ASN A 44 -15.83 -16.13 -1.88
N ASN A 45 -15.08 -15.59 -0.93
CA ASN A 45 -15.50 -14.49 -0.08
C ASN A 45 -14.72 -13.20 -0.41
N VAL A 46 -15.09 -12.56 -1.55
CA VAL A 46 -14.38 -11.40 -2.10
C VAL A 46 -15.31 -10.19 -2.15
N THR A 47 -14.93 -9.13 -1.44
CA THR A 47 -15.63 -7.83 -1.47
C THR A 47 -14.88 -6.83 -2.34
N ILE A 48 -15.55 -6.33 -3.40
CA ILE A 48 -15.03 -5.24 -4.22
C ILE A 48 -15.27 -3.93 -3.47
N VAL A 49 -14.18 -3.24 -3.10
CA VAL A 49 -14.26 -2.00 -2.33
C VAL A 49 -14.67 -0.82 -3.22
N LYS A 50 -15.28 0.18 -2.60
CA LYS A 50 -15.67 1.44 -3.25
C LYS A 50 -14.97 2.61 -2.57
N ILE A 51 -14.49 3.56 -3.35
CA ILE A 51 -13.86 4.78 -2.85
C ILE A 51 -14.83 5.54 -1.92
N ASN A 52 -14.30 6.09 -0.84
CA ASN A 52 -15.00 6.81 0.22
C ASN A 52 -16.01 5.96 1.05
N GLN A 53 -15.94 4.63 0.93
CA GLN A 53 -16.71 3.73 1.81
C GLN A 53 -15.87 3.16 2.93
N SER A 54 -16.57 2.78 4.00
CA SER A 54 -15.98 2.07 5.14
C SER A 54 -16.57 0.66 5.26
N TYR A 55 -15.73 -0.25 5.77
CA TYR A 55 -16.06 -1.66 5.98
C TYR A 55 -15.59 -2.08 7.37
N GLU A 56 -16.36 -2.95 8.04
CA GLU A 56 -15.97 -3.49 9.34
C GLU A 56 -15.19 -4.80 9.15
N LEU A 57 -14.01 -4.90 9.79
CA LEU A 57 -13.13 -6.07 9.79
C LEU A 57 -12.96 -6.57 11.22
N GLY A 58 -14.01 -7.16 11.81
CA GLY A 58 -14.03 -7.48 13.23
C GLY A 58 -14.06 -6.23 14.09
N SER A 59 -13.03 -5.98 14.91
CA SER A 59 -12.89 -4.76 15.71
C SER A 59 -12.27 -3.59 14.95
N LEU A 60 -11.80 -3.82 13.73
CA LEU A 60 -11.17 -2.78 12.90
C LEU A 60 -12.17 -2.20 11.91
N ARG A 61 -12.03 -0.89 11.65
CA ARG A 61 -12.71 -0.21 10.55
C ARG A 61 -11.72 0.06 9.42
N LEU A 62 -12.02 -0.46 8.24
CA LEU A 62 -11.31 -0.20 6.99
C LEU A 62 -12.01 0.93 6.25
N ARG A 63 -11.33 2.04 5.96
CA ARG A 63 -11.85 3.11 5.12
C ARG A 63 -11.02 3.24 3.84
N ILE A 64 -11.72 3.35 2.70
CA ILE A 64 -11.11 3.35 1.37
C ILE A 64 -11.01 4.78 0.84
N TYR A 65 -9.86 5.11 0.26
CA TYR A 65 -9.58 6.40 -0.35
C TYR A 65 -9.07 6.21 -1.78
N GLN A 66 -9.24 7.24 -2.58
CA GLN A 66 -8.68 7.26 -3.94
C GLN A 66 -7.16 7.40 -3.87
N ALA A 67 -6.43 6.51 -4.54
CA ALA A 67 -4.99 6.61 -4.70
C ALA A 67 -4.59 7.82 -5.57
N GLY A 68 -3.33 8.21 -5.50
CA GLY A 68 -2.78 9.27 -6.35
C GLY A 68 -2.62 8.84 -7.82
N LYS A 69 -2.42 9.81 -8.70
CA LYS A 69 -2.13 9.55 -10.12
C LYS A 69 -0.74 8.91 -10.28
N PRO A 70 -0.57 7.95 -11.20
CA PRO A 70 -1.51 7.52 -12.23
C PRO A 70 -2.53 6.45 -11.80
N TYR A 71 -2.50 5.99 -10.55
CA TYR A 71 -3.22 4.81 -10.04
C TYR A 71 -4.65 5.08 -9.55
N HIS A 72 -5.16 6.28 -9.68
CA HIS A 72 -6.46 6.72 -9.12
C HIS A 72 -7.67 5.84 -9.46
N SER A 73 -7.58 4.99 -10.49
CA SER A 73 -8.65 4.07 -10.91
C SER A 73 -8.30 2.59 -10.81
N THR A 74 -7.04 2.26 -10.53
CA THR A 74 -6.53 0.87 -10.56
C THR A 74 -6.14 0.33 -9.20
N THR A 75 -5.86 1.24 -8.25
CA THR A 75 -5.56 0.90 -6.85
C THR A 75 -6.39 1.77 -5.90
N PHE A 76 -6.25 1.53 -4.61
CA PHE A 76 -6.81 2.39 -3.56
C PHE A 76 -5.82 2.53 -2.40
N ALA A 77 -5.89 3.66 -1.72
CA ALA A 77 -5.32 3.85 -0.39
C ALA A 77 -6.36 3.50 0.67
N TYR A 78 -5.93 3.18 1.88
CA TYR A 78 -6.85 2.87 2.95
C TYR A 78 -6.33 3.30 4.32
N SER A 79 -7.24 3.47 5.28
CA SER A 79 -6.91 3.49 6.70
C SER A 79 -7.54 2.31 7.42
N LEU A 80 -6.85 1.85 8.46
CA LEU A 80 -7.36 0.91 9.46
C LEU A 80 -7.37 1.62 10.81
N GLU A 81 -8.49 1.53 11.53
CA GLU A 81 -8.64 2.11 12.87
C GLU A 81 -9.36 1.12 13.81
N ASP A 82 -8.98 1.11 15.09
CA ASP A 82 -9.61 0.29 16.13
C ASP A 82 -10.23 1.13 17.26
N GLY A 83 -10.31 2.45 17.08
CA GLY A 83 -10.77 3.41 18.08
C GLY A 83 -9.68 3.99 18.95
N ASN A 84 -8.48 3.39 19.03
CA ASN A 84 -7.31 3.88 19.74
C ASN A 84 -6.24 4.42 18.81
N ALA A 85 -6.05 3.73 17.69
CA ALA A 85 -5.03 4.07 16.69
C ALA A 85 -5.60 4.02 15.26
N LYS A 86 -5.04 4.84 14.39
CA LYS A 86 -5.36 4.89 12.98
C LYS A 86 -4.10 4.82 12.14
N ILE A 87 -4.03 3.82 11.27
CA ILE A 87 -2.91 3.60 10.34
C ILE A 87 -3.40 3.89 8.92
N PHE A 88 -2.64 4.67 8.16
CA PHE A 88 -2.87 4.93 6.74
C PHE A 88 -1.87 4.17 5.87
N HIS A 89 -2.34 3.59 4.77
CA HIS A 89 -1.50 2.89 3.80
C HIS A 89 -1.76 3.39 2.36
N GLU A 90 -0.67 3.73 1.68
CA GLU A 90 -0.64 4.01 0.24
C GLU A 90 0.64 3.42 -0.36
N SER A 91 0.47 2.47 -1.28
CA SER A 91 1.59 1.69 -1.80
C SER A 91 2.34 2.35 -2.97
N HIS A 92 1.80 3.39 -3.60
CA HIS A 92 2.41 3.97 -4.81
C HIS A 92 2.51 5.49 -4.76
N MET A 93 1.38 6.18 -4.92
CA MET A 93 1.34 7.64 -5.07
C MET A 93 0.25 8.24 -4.20
N PHE A 94 0.64 9.12 -3.29
CA PHE A 94 -0.29 9.82 -2.42
C PHE A 94 -1.18 10.79 -3.20
N ASN A 95 -2.47 10.76 -2.92
CA ASN A 95 -3.41 11.72 -3.46
C ASN A 95 -3.41 13.00 -2.62
N LYS A 96 -2.81 14.05 -3.15
CA LYS A 96 -2.65 15.35 -2.46
C LYS A 96 -3.96 16.05 -2.10
N ASN A 97 -5.08 15.61 -2.66
CA ASN A 97 -6.41 16.16 -2.36
C ASN A 97 -7.10 15.45 -1.18
N LEU A 98 -6.47 14.42 -0.60
CA LEU A 98 -7.01 13.76 0.58
C LEU A 98 -6.84 14.66 1.79
N VAL A 99 -7.93 14.77 2.54
CA VAL A 99 -7.96 15.37 3.87
C VAL A 99 -8.34 14.25 4.82
N ILE A 100 -7.38 13.81 5.63
CA ILE A 100 -7.55 12.76 6.63
C ILE A 100 -6.91 13.28 7.91
N GLU A 101 -7.61 13.16 8.99
CA GLU A 101 -7.14 13.63 10.31
C GLU A 101 -6.80 12.44 11.21
N ASP A 102 -5.97 12.71 12.23
CA ASP A 102 -5.65 11.79 13.32
C ASP A 102 -4.99 10.48 12.85
N ILE A 103 -3.99 10.58 11.98
CA ILE A 103 -3.18 9.44 11.57
C ILE A 103 -2.02 9.24 12.55
N ASP A 104 -1.98 8.10 13.22
CA ASP A 104 -0.86 7.75 14.08
C ASP A 104 0.33 7.27 13.28
N ALA A 105 0.14 6.37 12.33
CA ALA A 105 1.21 5.89 11.47
C ALA A 105 0.80 5.85 10.00
N CYS A 106 1.73 6.18 9.09
CA CYS A 106 1.54 6.01 7.66
C CYS A 106 2.57 5.03 7.09
N ILE A 107 2.11 4.10 6.25
CA ILE A 107 2.93 3.12 5.54
C ILE A 107 2.96 3.53 4.09
N MET A 108 4.13 3.91 3.57
CA MET A 108 4.26 4.43 2.21
C MET A 108 5.58 4.02 1.58
N THR A 109 5.57 3.92 0.24
CA THR A 109 6.77 3.64 -0.55
C THR A 109 7.68 4.86 -0.66
N ILE A 110 8.98 4.60 -0.86
CA ILE A 110 10.04 5.63 -1.02
C ILE A 110 11.04 5.28 -2.13
N ASP A 111 10.79 4.27 -2.93
CA ASP A 111 11.74 3.65 -3.87
C ASP A 111 11.85 4.35 -5.23
N LYS A 112 11.03 5.37 -5.50
CA LYS A 112 11.05 6.19 -6.73
C LYS A 112 11.10 5.35 -8.00
N VAL A 113 10.12 4.52 -8.23
CA VAL A 113 10.01 3.74 -9.46
C VAL A 113 9.53 4.61 -10.62
N LYS A 114 10.18 4.47 -11.78
CA LYS A 114 9.75 5.10 -13.03
C LYS A 114 9.58 4.05 -14.12
N VAL A 115 8.53 4.20 -14.93
CA VAL A 115 8.29 3.42 -16.14
C VAL A 115 8.92 4.15 -17.32
N PHE A 116 9.74 3.44 -18.10
CA PHE A 116 10.55 3.98 -19.22
C PHE A 116 11.39 5.22 -18.82
N GLY A 117 11.75 5.35 -17.55
CA GLY A 117 12.48 6.49 -17.03
C GLY A 117 11.71 7.82 -17.01
N ILE A 118 10.47 7.84 -17.49
CA ILE A 118 9.66 9.05 -17.71
C ILE A 118 8.54 9.18 -16.71
N VAL A 119 7.66 8.18 -16.62
CA VAL A 119 6.47 8.23 -15.77
C VAL A 119 6.80 7.70 -14.39
N GLN A 120 6.78 8.57 -13.39
CA GLN A 120 6.95 8.16 -12.00
C GLN A 120 5.69 7.45 -11.50
N VAL A 121 5.87 6.26 -10.95
CA VAL A 121 4.80 5.36 -10.52
C VAL A 121 4.90 4.98 -9.03
N SER A 122 5.94 5.44 -8.35
CA SER A 122 6.11 5.28 -6.91
C SER A 122 6.77 6.54 -6.34
N MET A 123 6.39 6.92 -5.11
CA MET A 123 6.90 8.12 -4.46
C MET A 123 8.40 8.02 -4.21
N ASP A 124 9.06 9.16 -4.29
CA ASP A 124 10.39 9.33 -3.68
C ASP A 124 10.25 9.80 -2.22
N ILE A 125 11.38 9.89 -1.54
CA ILE A 125 11.44 10.26 -0.12
C ILE A 125 10.85 11.65 0.15
N GLU A 126 11.03 12.62 -0.72
CA GLU A 126 10.51 13.98 -0.54
C GLU A 126 8.98 14.02 -0.71
N GLN A 127 8.46 13.23 -1.64
CA GLN A 127 7.01 13.08 -1.83
C GLN A 127 6.37 12.36 -0.65
N ALA A 128 7.01 11.30 -0.14
CA ALA A 128 6.55 10.57 1.04
C ALA A 128 6.57 11.46 2.29
N LYS A 129 7.61 12.26 2.48
CA LYS A 129 7.69 13.26 3.54
C LYS A 129 6.58 14.32 3.45
N SER A 130 6.33 14.81 2.24
CA SER A 130 5.23 15.75 2.02
C SER A 130 3.86 15.13 2.33
N ALA A 131 3.67 13.84 1.99
CA ALA A 131 2.47 13.08 2.30
C ALA A 131 2.31 12.85 3.81
N GLN A 132 3.38 12.49 4.52
CA GLN A 132 3.37 12.36 5.98
C GLN A 132 2.94 13.66 6.66
N LEU A 133 3.50 14.79 6.23
CA LEU A 133 3.15 16.10 6.77
C LEU A 133 1.68 16.46 6.48
N ALA A 134 1.20 16.17 5.28
CA ALA A 134 -0.20 16.43 4.90
C ALA A 134 -1.19 15.58 5.70
N LEU A 135 -0.80 14.37 6.11
CA LEU A 135 -1.58 13.48 6.98
C LEU A 135 -1.40 13.80 8.47
N ASN A 136 -0.48 14.68 8.83
CA ASN A 136 -0.05 14.93 10.23
C ASN A 136 0.27 13.62 10.97
N ALA A 137 0.85 12.63 10.26
CA ALA A 137 1.14 11.31 10.81
C ALA A 137 2.34 11.37 11.78
N LYS A 138 2.17 10.78 12.98
CA LYS A 138 3.21 10.77 14.01
C LYS A 138 4.39 9.89 13.62
N TYR A 139 4.10 8.73 13.00
CA TYR A 139 5.10 7.75 12.58
C TYR A 139 5.04 7.49 11.10
N PHE A 140 6.21 7.27 10.50
CA PHE A 140 6.37 6.87 9.11
C PHE A 140 6.99 5.47 9.03
N ILE A 141 6.32 4.56 8.35
CA ILE A 141 6.80 3.20 8.09
C ILE A 141 7.13 3.09 6.60
N PRO A 142 8.41 3.07 6.23
CA PRO A 142 8.79 2.98 4.83
C PRO A 142 8.52 1.58 4.28
N SER A 143 7.94 1.51 3.08
CA SER A 143 7.86 0.31 2.26
C SER A 143 8.74 0.50 1.01
N GLY A 144 9.10 -0.60 0.32
CA GLY A 144 9.96 -0.54 -0.86
C GLY A 144 11.43 -0.19 -0.56
N ILE A 145 11.90 -0.44 0.67
CA ILE A 145 13.28 -0.18 1.09
C ILE A 145 14.27 -1.30 0.72
N ALA A 146 13.78 -2.47 0.39
CA ALA A 146 14.62 -3.56 -0.07
C ALA A 146 14.87 -3.41 -1.57
N PRO A 147 16.13 -3.39 -2.03
CA PRO A 147 16.41 -3.29 -3.45
C PRO A 147 15.91 -4.55 -4.16
N SER A 148 14.78 -4.45 -4.82
CA SER A 148 14.33 -5.48 -5.73
C SER A 148 15.19 -5.38 -6.99
N ARG A 149 16.12 -6.31 -7.16
CA ARG A 149 16.83 -6.44 -8.44
C ARG A 149 15.84 -6.95 -9.47
N THR A 150 15.38 -6.04 -10.31
CA THR A 150 14.59 -6.42 -11.49
C THR A 150 15.47 -7.20 -12.45
N LYS A 151 15.00 -8.37 -12.91
CA LYS A 151 15.67 -9.20 -13.92
C LYS A 151 14.76 -9.39 -15.12
N GLY A 152 15.36 -9.63 -16.30
CA GLY A 152 14.60 -9.87 -17.53
C GLY A 152 14.05 -8.59 -18.15
N LEU A 153 13.00 -8.72 -18.97
CA LEU A 153 12.41 -7.60 -19.74
C LEU A 153 11.94 -6.44 -18.85
N ILE A 154 11.50 -6.72 -17.64
CA ILE A 154 11.03 -5.70 -16.69
C ILE A 154 12.14 -4.71 -16.31
N SER A 155 13.41 -5.15 -16.27
CA SER A 155 14.54 -4.27 -15.94
C SER A 155 14.81 -3.18 -16.99
N TYR A 156 14.30 -3.36 -18.22
CA TYR A 156 14.38 -2.34 -19.26
C TYR A 156 13.24 -1.32 -19.19
N ILE A 157 12.16 -1.69 -18.51
CA ILE A 157 10.94 -0.88 -18.41
C ILE A 157 10.93 -0.07 -17.12
N LEU A 158 11.34 -0.69 -16.00
CA LEU A 158 11.35 -0.06 -14.67
C LEU A 158 12.74 0.41 -14.29
N SER A 159 12.87 1.67 -13.93
CA SER A 159 14.04 2.20 -13.23
C SER A 159 13.69 2.43 -11.76
N ILE A 160 14.42 1.78 -10.87
CA ILE A 160 14.27 1.90 -9.41
C ILE A 160 15.50 2.65 -8.90
N LYS A 161 15.28 3.73 -8.16
CA LYS A 161 16.38 4.41 -7.47
C LYS A 161 16.55 3.74 -6.11
N GLU A 162 17.72 3.15 -5.87
CA GLU A 162 18.05 2.60 -4.56
C GLU A 162 17.93 3.67 -3.47
N PHE A 163 17.30 3.31 -2.38
CA PHE A 163 17.23 4.16 -1.20
C PHE A 163 18.56 4.12 -0.47
N ASP A 164 19.20 5.28 -0.34
CA ASP A 164 20.37 5.44 0.52
C ASP A 164 19.89 5.58 1.98
N SER A 165 20.06 4.50 2.75
CA SER A 165 19.71 4.46 4.18
C SER A 165 20.51 5.43 5.05
N GLY A 166 21.57 6.05 4.51
CA GLY A 166 22.40 7.03 5.21
C GLY A 166 21.78 8.43 5.33
N ASN A 167 20.81 8.78 4.48
CA ASN A 167 20.13 10.08 4.50
C ASN A 167 18.78 9.99 5.23
N ASP A 168 18.81 10.02 6.54
CA ASP A 168 17.65 9.99 7.43
C ASP A 168 16.87 11.31 7.43
N LEU A 169 16.17 11.61 6.36
CA LEU A 169 15.36 12.83 6.25
C LEU A 169 13.98 12.71 6.90
N LEU A 170 13.51 11.49 7.19
CA LEU A 170 12.21 11.24 7.80
C LEU A 170 12.38 10.55 9.16
N PRO A 171 11.58 10.88 10.18
CA PRO A 171 11.50 10.08 11.41
C PRO A 171 10.81 8.74 11.08
N ALA A 172 11.54 7.87 10.39
CA ALA A 172 11.04 6.56 9.97
C ALA A 172 11.25 5.54 11.08
N VAL A 173 10.25 4.70 11.29
CA VAL A 173 10.26 3.57 12.23
C VAL A 173 10.01 2.26 11.47
N CYS A 174 10.31 1.11 12.10
CA CYS A 174 10.12 -0.22 11.49
C CYS A 174 10.85 -0.36 10.15
N ARG A 175 12.17 -0.14 10.15
CA ARG A 175 13.00 -0.16 8.93
C ARG A 175 13.47 -1.54 8.53
N GLN A 176 13.35 -2.52 9.41
CA GLN A 176 13.79 -3.89 9.17
C GLN A 176 12.62 -4.84 9.28
N VAL A 177 12.72 -5.97 8.57
CA VAL A 177 11.73 -7.05 8.69
C VAL A 177 11.73 -7.58 10.12
N GLY A 178 10.56 -7.59 10.74
CA GLY A 178 10.37 -8.02 12.13
C GLY A 178 10.34 -6.88 13.16
N ASP A 179 10.64 -5.65 12.76
CA ASP A 179 10.44 -4.49 13.64
C ASP A 179 8.97 -4.34 14.03
N THR A 180 8.72 -3.88 15.24
CA THR A 180 7.37 -3.64 15.78
C THR A 180 7.25 -2.21 16.28
N LEU A 181 6.07 -1.61 16.10
CA LEU A 181 5.71 -0.30 16.62
C LEU A 181 4.48 -0.46 17.51
N SER A 182 4.58 0.00 18.77
CA SER A 182 3.42 0.16 19.65
C SER A 182 2.90 1.60 19.53
N ILE A 183 1.63 1.74 19.21
CA ILE A 183 0.93 3.02 19.02
C ILE A 183 -0.05 3.23 20.14
#